data_8df514686aeabca36d32943e72438325
#
_entry.id   8df514686aeabca36d32943e72438325
#
_cell.length_a   1.000
_cell.length_b   1.000
_cell.length_c   1.000
_cell.angle_alpha   90.00
_cell.angle_beta   90.00
_cell.angle_gamma   90.00
#
_symmetry.space_group_name_H-M   'P 1'
#
loop_
_entity.id
_entity.type
_entity.pdbx_description
1 polymer ?
#
loop_
_entity_poly.entity_id
_entity_poly.type
_entity_poly.pdbx_seq_one_letter_code
_entity_poly.pdbx_strand_id
1 'polypeptide(L)'
;RLSANFKNTIFLLAFDPVVIQDYFKKNLKIDSEFLEKIVQKPIPLPTIEQQYIDQFLDNRIEKLFDELAISKERKEKLNKDFPLIYQTQIRKFFKTLRRVKRYVNGLSSTLPPIKSEVNLHDFLILEIIRNFFPKIYNDIWGNPWSYLAAKWNIGYFFPSPFVSNLEDDKKYEIIKAHIDSITKDEKDSELLKGLLKGLFFEVENALEQHQLGQKYSVETCRVEKRITHPECFKKYFMLKVPSSDISDEFVEATLDLWHLMEETRKEDVISKTIFELQEKSIL
;
A
#
# COMPACT_ATOMS: atom_id res chain seq x y z
N ARG A 1 3.13 13.45 44.57
CA ARG A 1 1.82 12.98 45.07
C ARG A 1 0.72 13.53 44.17
N LEU A 2 0.23 12.73 43.25
CA LEU A 2 -0.96 13.04 42.43
C LEU A 2 -2.27 12.83 43.21
N SER A 3 -2.20 12.38 44.46
CA SER A 3 -3.37 12.23 45.33
C SER A 3 -3.59 13.49 46.13
N ALA A 4 -3.97 14.56 45.47
CA ALA A 4 -4.66 15.62 46.21
C ALA A 4 -6.09 15.11 46.44
N ASN A 5 -6.46 15.00 47.72
CA ASN A 5 -7.84 14.72 48.14
C ASN A 5 -8.72 15.92 47.79
N PHE A 6 -9.04 16.04 46.48
CA PHE A 6 -10.03 17.00 46.05
C PHE A 6 -11.42 16.43 46.37
N LYS A 7 -12.20 17.15 47.17
CA LYS A 7 -13.59 16.79 47.41
C LYS A 7 -14.35 16.68 46.08
N ASN A 8 -15.11 15.61 45.89
CA ASN A 8 -15.96 15.38 44.74
C ASN A 8 -15.22 15.24 43.37
N THR A 9 -13.96 14.78 43.39
CA THR A 9 -13.17 14.59 42.17
C THR A 9 -12.88 13.12 41.97
N ILE A 10 -13.16 12.61 40.76
CA ILE A 10 -12.82 11.27 40.30
C ILE A 10 -11.78 11.41 39.19
N PHE A 11 -10.66 10.71 39.32
CA PHE A 11 -9.63 10.64 38.29
C PHE A 11 -9.83 9.37 37.48
N LEU A 12 -10.08 9.53 36.17
CA LEU A 12 -10.12 8.44 35.21
C LEU A 12 -8.78 8.36 34.49
N LEU A 13 -8.03 7.28 34.75
CA LEU A 13 -6.72 7.05 34.15
C LEU A 13 -6.85 5.94 33.10
N ALA A 14 -6.47 6.23 31.86
CA ALA A 14 -6.39 5.25 30.78
C ALA A 14 -4.90 4.97 30.47
N PHE A 15 -4.47 3.75 30.71
CA PHE A 15 -3.07 3.33 30.48
C PHE A 15 -2.98 1.81 30.20
N ASP A 16 -1.88 1.42 29.59
CA ASP A 16 -1.51 0.00 29.47
C ASP A 16 -0.72 -0.41 30.72
N PRO A 17 -1.25 -1.36 31.53
CA PRO A 17 -0.60 -1.78 32.76
C PRO A 17 0.81 -2.32 32.54
N VAL A 18 1.05 -3.07 31.45
CA VAL A 18 2.35 -3.69 31.16
C VAL A 18 3.39 -2.61 30.86
N VAL A 19 3.03 -1.63 30.04
CA VAL A 19 3.93 -0.52 29.67
C VAL A 19 4.29 0.31 30.89
N ILE A 20 3.31 0.62 31.75
CA ILE A 20 3.55 1.43 32.96
C ILE A 20 4.38 0.65 33.99
N GLN A 21 4.12 -0.64 34.20
CA GLN A 21 4.92 -1.49 35.07
C GLN A 21 6.37 -1.60 34.62
N ASP A 22 6.58 -1.82 33.30
CA ASP A 22 7.92 -1.83 32.71
C ASP A 22 8.66 -0.49 32.88
N TYR A 23 7.96 0.61 32.70
CA TYR A 23 8.52 1.94 32.91
C TYR A 23 8.94 2.17 34.37
N PHE A 24 8.08 1.83 35.33
CA PHE A 24 8.37 1.93 36.76
C PHE A 24 9.57 1.08 37.16
N LYS A 25 9.61 -0.16 36.69
CA LYS A 25 10.71 -1.09 36.98
C LYS A 25 12.05 -0.58 36.40
N LYS A 26 12.07 -0.12 35.15
CA LYS A 26 13.29 0.30 34.45
C LYS A 26 13.82 1.66 34.89
N ASN A 27 12.94 2.63 35.06
CA ASN A 27 13.34 4.03 35.23
C ASN A 27 13.22 4.52 36.69
N LEU A 28 12.27 4.01 37.44
CA LEU A 28 12.02 4.47 38.79
C LEU A 28 12.43 3.46 39.86
N LYS A 29 12.80 2.24 39.47
CA LYS A 29 13.10 1.11 40.39
C LYS A 29 11.99 0.89 41.41
N ILE A 30 10.73 1.10 41.02
CA ILE A 30 9.52 0.95 41.83
C ILE A 30 8.86 -0.36 41.45
N ASP A 31 8.38 -1.12 42.43
CA ASP A 31 7.73 -2.38 42.27
C ASP A 31 6.34 -2.25 41.61
N SER A 32 5.90 -3.29 40.91
CA SER A 32 4.59 -3.34 40.23
C SER A 32 3.41 -3.11 41.18
N GLU A 33 3.54 -3.48 42.45
CA GLU A 33 2.53 -3.25 43.51
C GLU A 33 2.22 -1.77 43.75
N PHE A 34 3.09 -0.85 43.27
CA PHE A 34 2.85 0.58 43.41
C PHE A 34 1.62 1.06 42.63
N LEU A 35 1.31 0.43 41.51
CA LEU A 35 0.10 0.75 40.75
C LEU A 35 -1.19 0.44 41.54
N GLU A 36 -1.21 -0.64 42.28
CA GLU A 36 -2.36 -1.02 43.11
C GLU A 36 -2.64 0.00 44.22
N LYS A 37 -1.60 0.71 44.69
CA LYS A 37 -1.74 1.78 45.70
C LYS A 37 -2.30 3.09 45.13
N ILE A 38 -2.21 3.25 43.79
CA ILE A 38 -2.70 4.46 43.09
C ILE A 38 -4.07 4.23 42.50
N VAL A 39 -4.26 3.07 41.85
CA VAL A 39 -5.50 2.73 41.15
C VAL A 39 -6.45 1.98 42.07
N GLN A 40 -7.42 2.67 42.60
CA GLN A 40 -8.37 2.10 43.55
C GLN A 40 -9.33 1.08 42.90
N LYS A 41 -9.70 1.32 41.63
CA LYS A 41 -10.63 0.45 40.91
C LYS A 41 -10.14 0.25 39.47
N PRO A 42 -9.42 -0.84 39.19
CA PRO A 42 -9.06 -1.18 37.82
C PRO A 42 -10.28 -1.69 37.06
N ILE A 43 -10.49 -1.17 35.86
CA ILE A 43 -11.54 -1.60 34.94
C ILE A 43 -10.83 -2.09 33.68
N PRO A 44 -10.64 -3.40 33.48
CA PRO A 44 -10.04 -3.92 32.25
C PRO A 44 -10.97 -3.65 31.08
N LEU A 45 -10.42 -3.08 30.01
CA LEU A 45 -11.14 -2.96 28.75
C LEU A 45 -11.13 -4.33 28.05
N PRO A 46 -12.28 -4.79 27.52
CA PRO A 46 -12.33 -6.04 26.77
C PRO A 46 -11.49 -5.91 25.49
N THR A 47 -10.84 -7.00 25.10
CA THR A 47 -10.17 -7.10 23.80
C THR A 47 -11.21 -7.12 22.69
N ILE A 48 -10.96 -6.36 21.63
CA ILE A 48 -11.82 -6.37 20.46
C ILE A 48 -11.52 -7.65 19.67
N GLU A 49 -12.54 -8.43 19.38
CA GLU A 49 -12.41 -9.62 18.56
C GLU A 49 -12.00 -9.26 17.13
N GLN A 50 -11.19 -10.12 16.50
CA GLN A 50 -10.63 -9.87 15.19
C GLN A 50 -11.70 -9.65 14.11
N GLN A 51 -12.82 -10.35 14.20
CA GLN A 51 -13.94 -10.19 13.26
C GLN A 51 -14.50 -8.75 13.21
N TYR A 52 -14.56 -8.07 14.36
CA TYR A 52 -15.01 -6.66 14.39
C TYR A 52 -13.96 -5.72 13.79
N ILE A 53 -12.68 -6.04 13.93
CA ILE A 53 -11.60 -5.27 13.29
C ILE A 53 -11.67 -5.45 11.77
N ASP A 54 -11.91 -6.66 11.29
CA ASP A 54 -12.04 -7.00 9.88
C ASP A 54 -13.26 -6.25 9.28
N GLN A 55 -14.42 -6.37 9.89
CA GLN A 55 -15.63 -5.64 9.47
C GLN A 55 -15.44 -4.12 9.46
N PHE A 56 -14.74 -3.61 10.47
CA PHE A 56 -14.45 -2.18 10.53
C PHE A 56 -13.53 -1.73 9.38
N LEU A 57 -12.54 -2.54 9.00
CA LEU A 57 -11.67 -2.28 7.86
C LEU A 57 -12.48 -2.31 6.56
N ASP A 58 -13.26 -3.38 6.33
CA ASP A 58 -14.05 -3.57 5.11
C ASP A 58 -15.03 -2.39 4.91
N ASN A 59 -15.81 -2.04 5.93
CA ASN A 59 -16.74 -0.92 5.89
C ASN A 59 -16.04 0.42 5.59
N ARG A 60 -14.82 0.61 6.10
CA ARG A 60 -14.06 1.84 5.86
C ARG A 60 -13.49 1.91 4.45
N ILE A 61 -13.01 0.79 3.91
CA ILE A 61 -12.51 0.71 2.53
C ILE A 61 -13.68 0.89 1.56
N GLU A 62 -14.81 0.22 1.79
CA GLU A 62 -16.00 0.34 0.95
C GLU A 62 -16.49 1.79 0.91
N LYS A 63 -16.63 2.44 2.06
CA LYS A 63 -17.01 3.85 2.15
C LYS A 63 -16.02 4.75 1.38
N LEU A 64 -14.72 4.53 1.51
CA LEU A 64 -13.71 5.28 0.77
C LEU A 64 -13.87 5.09 -0.75
N PHE A 65 -14.12 3.86 -1.20
CA PHE A 65 -14.30 3.57 -2.61
C PHE A 65 -15.59 4.20 -3.18
N ASP A 66 -16.66 4.29 -2.37
CA ASP A 66 -17.88 5.01 -2.75
C ASP A 66 -17.63 6.51 -2.85
N GLU A 67 -16.96 7.11 -1.88
CA GLU A 67 -16.55 8.53 -1.90
C GLU A 67 -15.67 8.88 -3.11
N LEU A 68 -14.82 7.93 -3.54
CA LEU A 68 -13.96 8.10 -4.72
C LEU A 68 -14.63 7.73 -6.04
N ALA A 69 -15.89 7.30 -6.01
CA ALA A 69 -16.64 6.81 -7.17
C ALA A 69 -15.90 5.70 -7.95
N ILE A 70 -15.25 4.76 -7.22
CA ILE A 70 -14.60 3.60 -7.84
C ILE A 70 -15.67 2.73 -8.52
N SER A 71 -15.46 2.41 -9.80
CA SER A 71 -16.42 1.64 -10.59
C SER A 71 -16.69 0.25 -10.01
N LYS A 72 -17.91 -0.24 -10.24
CA LYS A 72 -18.35 -1.57 -9.77
C LYS A 72 -17.45 -2.68 -10.32
N GLU A 73 -17.06 -2.58 -11.58
CA GLU A 73 -16.18 -3.54 -12.24
C GLU A 73 -14.82 -3.64 -11.52
N ARG A 74 -14.22 -2.51 -11.14
CA ARG A 74 -12.94 -2.48 -10.41
C ARG A 74 -13.08 -3.07 -9.00
N LYS A 75 -14.20 -2.83 -8.32
CA LYS A 75 -14.50 -3.44 -7.01
C LYS A 75 -14.67 -4.96 -7.15
N GLU A 76 -15.38 -5.42 -8.15
CA GLU A 76 -15.57 -6.86 -8.42
C GLU A 76 -14.26 -7.56 -8.76
N LYS A 77 -13.39 -6.91 -9.54
CA LYS A 77 -12.04 -7.43 -9.86
C LYS A 77 -11.18 -7.55 -8.59
N LEU A 78 -11.19 -6.53 -7.73
CA LEU A 78 -10.50 -6.59 -6.43
C LEU A 78 -11.02 -7.75 -5.58
N ASN A 79 -12.33 -7.94 -5.52
CA ASN A 79 -12.98 -8.96 -4.69
C ASN A 79 -12.71 -10.40 -5.13
N LYS A 80 -12.11 -10.64 -6.30
CA LYS A 80 -11.71 -12.00 -6.72
C LYS A 80 -10.45 -12.49 -5.99
N ASP A 81 -9.43 -11.64 -5.90
CA ASP A 81 -8.11 -12.06 -5.44
C ASP A 81 -7.75 -11.53 -4.04
N PHE A 82 -8.24 -10.34 -3.69
CA PHE A 82 -7.89 -9.67 -2.43
C PHE A 82 -8.33 -10.43 -1.17
N PRO A 83 -9.50 -11.08 -1.10
CA PRO A 83 -9.92 -11.79 0.11
C PRO A 83 -8.96 -12.91 0.52
N LEU A 84 -8.38 -13.63 -0.43
CA LEU A 84 -7.42 -14.68 -0.14
C LEU A 84 -6.12 -14.11 0.46
N ILE A 85 -5.56 -13.10 -0.17
CA ILE A 85 -4.33 -12.46 0.32
C ILE A 85 -4.58 -11.73 1.65
N TYR A 86 -5.77 -11.16 1.82
CA TYR A 86 -6.19 -10.57 3.09
C TYR A 86 -6.16 -11.60 4.22
N GLN A 87 -6.85 -12.72 4.07
CA GLN A 87 -6.94 -13.75 5.11
C GLN A 87 -5.59 -14.39 5.43
N THR A 88 -4.76 -14.64 4.43
CA THR A 88 -3.49 -15.37 4.60
C THR A 88 -2.36 -14.49 5.11
N GLN A 89 -2.31 -13.22 4.69
CA GLN A 89 -1.15 -12.36 4.91
C GLN A 89 -1.51 -11.04 5.60
N ILE A 90 -2.51 -10.30 5.08
CA ILE A 90 -2.78 -8.92 5.46
C ILE A 90 -3.42 -8.80 6.85
N ARG A 91 -4.36 -9.66 7.17
CA ARG A 91 -5.15 -9.66 8.41
C ARG A 91 -4.28 -9.54 9.67
N LYS A 92 -3.12 -10.17 9.65
CA LYS A 92 -2.19 -10.20 10.79
C LYS A 92 -1.61 -8.82 11.15
N PHE A 93 -1.63 -7.86 10.22
CA PHE A 93 -1.19 -6.48 10.48
C PHE A 93 -2.26 -5.65 11.20
N PHE A 94 -3.53 -6.01 11.06
CA PHE A 94 -4.65 -5.26 11.64
C PHE A 94 -5.14 -5.86 12.98
N LYS A 95 -4.31 -5.71 14.02
CA LYS A 95 -4.64 -6.20 15.38
C LYS A 95 -5.39 -5.19 16.25
N THR A 96 -5.57 -3.95 15.78
CA THR A 96 -6.21 -2.88 16.53
C THR A 96 -6.92 -1.90 15.60
N LEU A 97 -8.01 -1.28 16.07
CA LEU A 97 -8.69 -0.22 15.32
C LEU A 97 -7.81 0.97 15.00
N ARG A 98 -6.78 1.26 15.82
CA ARG A 98 -5.81 2.32 15.54
C ARG A 98 -5.01 2.02 14.27
N ARG A 99 -4.59 0.76 14.06
CA ARG A 99 -3.88 0.34 12.85
C ARG A 99 -4.77 0.46 11.61
N VAL A 100 -6.03 0.04 11.72
CA VAL A 100 -7.01 0.21 10.64
C VAL A 100 -7.21 1.68 10.29
N LYS A 101 -7.48 2.54 11.30
CA LYS A 101 -7.66 3.98 11.07
C LYS A 101 -6.45 4.62 10.41
N ARG A 102 -5.23 4.28 10.86
CA ARG A 102 -4.00 4.82 10.25
C ARG A 102 -3.86 4.40 8.80
N TYR A 103 -4.14 3.14 8.48
CA TYR A 103 -4.09 2.62 7.13
C TYR A 103 -5.13 3.30 6.22
N VAL A 104 -6.39 3.35 6.62
CA VAL A 104 -7.46 3.98 5.83
C VAL A 104 -7.23 5.48 5.65
N ASN A 105 -6.75 6.18 6.68
CA ASN A 105 -6.37 7.59 6.55
C ASN A 105 -5.22 7.78 5.55
N GLY A 106 -4.25 6.85 5.51
CA GLY A 106 -3.23 6.82 4.48
C GLY A 106 -3.84 6.69 3.09
N LEU A 107 -4.69 5.70 2.87
CA LEU A 107 -5.40 5.49 1.61
C LEU A 107 -6.22 6.73 1.19
N SER A 108 -6.96 7.33 2.11
CA SER A 108 -7.78 8.52 1.84
C SER A 108 -6.94 9.72 1.38
N SER A 109 -5.67 9.77 1.75
CA SER A 109 -4.77 10.85 1.36
C SER A 109 -4.02 10.58 0.05
N THR A 110 -3.75 9.31 -0.27
CA THR A 110 -2.83 8.93 -1.34
C THR A 110 -3.51 8.36 -2.57
N LEU A 111 -4.67 7.70 -2.42
CA LEU A 111 -5.38 7.11 -3.55
C LEU A 111 -6.11 8.13 -4.44
N PRO A 112 -6.75 9.20 -3.92
CA PRO A 112 -7.58 10.07 -4.76
C PRO A 112 -6.91 10.60 -6.02
N PRO A 113 -5.67 11.14 -5.99
CA PRO A 113 -5.05 11.73 -7.17
C PRO A 113 -4.61 10.72 -8.23
N ILE A 114 -4.58 9.44 -7.89
CA ILE A 114 -4.10 8.35 -8.77
C ILE A 114 -5.08 7.19 -8.87
N LYS A 115 -6.31 7.37 -8.41
CA LYS A 115 -7.30 6.29 -8.34
C LYS A 115 -7.53 5.57 -9.69
N SER A 116 -7.47 6.29 -10.80
CA SER A 116 -7.61 5.76 -12.17
C SER A 116 -6.31 5.20 -12.75
N GLU A 117 -5.16 5.55 -12.17
CA GLU A 117 -3.83 5.29 -12.73
C GLU A 117 -3.16 4.01 -12.18
N VAL A 118 -3.75 3.38 -11.18
CA VAL A 118 -3.16 2.25 -10.46
C VAL A 118 -4.11 1.06 -10.37
N ASN A 119 -3.54 -0.13 -10.23
CA ASN A 119 -4.28 -1.31 -9.84
C ASN A 119 -4.63 -1.23 -8.34
N LEU A 120 -5.91 -1.37 -7.98
CA LEU A 120 -6.36 -1.23 -6.59
C LEU A 120 -5.76 -2.31 -5.68
N HIS A 121 -5.66 -3.55 -6.17
CA HIS A 121 -5.07 -4.65 -5.40
C HIS A 121 -3.62 -4.35 -5.01
N ASP A 122 -2.82 -3.96 -6.00
CA ASP A 122 -1.40 -3.63 -5.78
C ASP A 122 -1.25 -2.41 -4.88
N PHE A 123 -2.12 -1.39 -5.07
CA PHE A 123 -2.06 -0.18 -4.27
C PHE A 123 -2.39 -0.43 -2.79
N LEU A 124 -3.42 -1.24 -2.52
CA LEU A 124 -3.77 -1.61 -1.15
C LEU A 124 -2.62 -2.35 -0.44
N ILE A 125 -1.94 -3.26 -1.15
CA ILE A 125 -0.79 -3.98 -0.59
C ILE A 125 0.41 -3.04 -0.37
N LEU A 126 0.72 -2.20 -1.36
CA LEU A 126 1.82 -1.24 -1.24
C LEU A 126 1.61 -0.27 -0.08
N GLU A 127 0.37 0.16 0.16
CA GLU A 127 0.03 1.03 1.28
C GLU A 127 0.24 0.34 2.64
N ILE A 128 0.03 -0.99 2.71
CA ILE A 128 0.40 -1.77 3.90
C ILE A 128 1.90 -1.72 4.12
N ILE A 129 2.69 -1.97 3.07
CA ILE A 129 4.15 -1.90 3.14
C ILE A 129 4.59 -0.50 3.59
N ARG A 130 4.01 0.57 3.02
CA ARG A 130 4.30 1.95 3.39
C ARG A 130 4.03 2.24 4.87
N ASN A 131 2.91 1.73 5.40
CA ASN A 131 2.49 2.00 6.78
C ASN A 131 3.25 1.20 7.83
N PHE A 132 3.59 -0.06 7.52
CA PHE A 132 4.17 -0.99 8.50
C PHE A 132 5.65 -1.25 8.27
N PHE A 133 6.15 -1.08 7.05
CA PHE A 133 7.53 -1.37 6.65
C PHE A 133 8.13 -0.21 5.82
N PRO A 134 8.24 1.01 6.37
CA PRO A 134 8.66 2.19 5.60
C PRO A 134 10.07 2.06 5.00
N LYS A 135 10.95 1.28 5.61
CA LYS A 135 12.28 0.98 5.06
C LYS A 135 12.18 0.21 3.74
N ILE A 136 11.30 -0.80 3.71
CA ILE A 136 11.07 -1.62 2.52
C ILE A 136 10.37 -0.81 1.43
N TYR A 137 9.39 0.03 1.80
CA TYR A 137 8.76 0.95 0.85
C TYR A 137 9.78 1.86 0.15
N ASN A 138 10.73 2.41 0.92
CA ASN A 138 11.80 3.25 0.38
C ASN A 138 12.79 2.45 -0.46
N ASP A 139 13.07 1.19 -0.09
CA ASP A 139 13.92 0.31 -0.86
C ASP A 139 13.31 -0.04 -2.21
N ILE A 140 12.02 -0.36 -2.27
CA ILE A 140 11.30 -0.61 -3.54
C ILE A 140 11.46 0.59 -4.48
N TRP A 141 11.28 1.81 -3.99
CA TRP A 141 11.46 3.02 -4.77
C TRP A 141 12.91 3.25 -5.21
N GLY A 142 13.86 3.03 -4.30
CA GLY A 142 15.29 3.28 -4.53
C GLY A 142 15.99 2.22 -5.39
N ASN A 143 15.46 1.00 -5.44
CA ASN A 143 16.07 -0.15 -6.11
C ASN A 143 15.10 -0.87 -7.07
N PRO A 144 14.45 -0.17 -8.03
CA PRO A 144 13.41 -0.74 -8.88
C PRO A 144 13.86 -1.97 -9.67
N TRP A 145 15.14 -2.10 -10.01
CA TRP A 145 15.71 -3.26 -10.71
C TRP A 145 15.67 -4.57 -9.93
N SER A 146 15.52 -4.52 -8.61
CA SER A 146 15.33 -5.71 -7.77
C SER A 146 13.89 -6.22 -7.78
N TYR A 147 12.97 -5.44 -8.33
CA TYR A 147 11.53 -5.72 -8.29
C TYR A 147 10.90 -5.83 -9.67
N LEU A 148 11.44 -5.12 -10.67
CA LEU A 148 10.89 -5.06 -12.01
C LEU A 148 11.63 -5.97 -12.99
N ALA A 149 10.93 -6.48 -14.01
CA ALA A 149 11.54 -7.33 -15.02
C ALA A 149 12.51 -6.58 -15.93
N ALA A 150 13.78 -6.93 -15.92
CA ALA A 150 14.80 -6.31 -16.76
C ALA A 150 14.47 -6.39 -18.27
N LYS A 151 13.86 -7.49 -18.71
CA LYS A 151 13.44 -7.70 -20.11
C LYS A 151 12.33 -6.75 -20.61
N TRP A 152 11.74 -5.97 -19.73
CA TRP A 152 10.71 -4.98 -20.08
C TRP A 152 11.30 -3.58 -20.33
N ASN A 153 12.52 -3.50 -20.85
CA ASN A 153 13.21 -2.25 -21.13
C ASN A 153 13.30 -1.30 -19.91
N ILE A 154 13.44 -1.89 -18.74
CA ILE A 154 13.50 -1.15 -17.48
C ILE A 154 14.58 -0.06 -17.51
N GLY A 155 15.68 -0.28 -18.24
CA GLY A 155 16.78 0.68 -18.40
C GLY A 155 16.36 2.01 -19.04
N TYR A 156 15.28 2.04 -19.82
CA TYR A 156 14.70 3.28 -20.36
C TYR A 156 14.05 4.13 -19.26
N PHE A 157 13.38 3.47 -18.32
CA PHE A 157 12.66 4.14 -17.21
C PHE A 157 13.55 4.35 -15.98
N PHE A 158 14.50 3.44 -15.75
CA PHE A 158 15.37 3.41 -14.58
C PHE A 158 16.79 3.01 -15.03
N PRO A 159 17.66 3.98 -15.32
CA PRO A 159 19.05 3.71 -15.69
C PRO A 159 19.75 2.88 -14.60
N SER A 160 20.17 1.67 -14.93
CA SER A 160 20.96 0.82 -14.05
C SER A 160 22.07 0.15 -14.84
N PRO A 161 23.32 0.27 -14.42
CA PRO A 161 24.44 -0.36 -15.11
C PRO A 161 24.58 -1.87 -14.84
N PHE A 162 23.81 -2.44 -13.90
CA PHE A 162 24.16 -3.75 -13.33
C PHE A 162 23.35 -4.95 -13.81
N VAL A 163 22.18 -4.80 -14.43
CA VAL A 163 21.22 -5.92 -14.58
C VAL A 163 20.94 -6.33 -16.03
N SER A 164 21.31 -5.55 -17.02
CA SER A 164 20.89 -5.77 -18.43
C SER A 164 21.56 -6.95 -19.12
N ASN A 165 22.63 -7.52 -18.59
CA ASN A 165 23.45 -8.55 -19.25
C ASN A 165 23.70 -9.81 -18.39
N LEU A 166 22.95 -10.01 -17.30
CA LEU A 166 23.09 -11.20 -16.47
C LEU A 166 22.15 -12.31 -16.95
N GLU A 167 22.66 -13.56 -16.91
CA GLU A 167 21.82 -14.74 -17.02
C GLU A 167 20.73 -14.76 -15.96
N ASP A 168 19.55 -15.25 -16.27
CA ASP A 168 18.36 -15.22 -15.37
C ASP A 168 18.68 -15.83 -14.00
N ASP A 169 19.43 -16.93 -13.93
CA ASP A 169 19.78 -17.60 -12.67
C ASP A 169 20.57 -16.69 -11.73
N LYS A 170 21.60 -16.02 -12.23
CA LYS A 170 22.41 -15.08 -11.44
C LYS A 170 21.60 -13.87 -10.98
N LYS A 171 20.71 -13.39 -11.84
CA LYS A 171 19.80 -12.29 -11.51
C LYS A 171 18.92 -12.66 -10.33
N TYR A 172 18.29 -13.83 -10.35
CA TYR A 172 17.38 -14.26 -9.28
C TYR A 172 18.11 -14.56 -7.96
N GLU A 173 19.36 -15.05 -8.02
CA GLU A 173 20.21 -15.15 -6.81
C GLU A 173 20.45 -13.77 -6.18
N ILE A 174 20.76 -12.76 -6.99
CA ILE A 174 20.96 -11.37 -6.50
C ILE A 174 19.68 -10.81 -5.90
N ILE A 175 18.54 -10.96 -6.57
CA ILE A 175 17.24 -10.50 -6.05
C ILE A 175 16.92 -11.20 -4.73
N LYS A 176 17.09 -12.52 -4.66
CA LYS A 176 16.84 -13.29 -3.44
C LYS A 176 17.72 -12.82 -2.28
N ALA A 177 19.03 -12.68 -2.51
CA ALA A 177 19.98 -12.20 -1.50
C ALA A 177 19.60 -10.78 -1.02
N HIS A 178 19.20 -9.90 -1.94
CA HIS A 178 18.73 -8.56 -1.61
C HIS A 178 17.49 -8.60 -0.72
N ILE A 179 16.42 -9.32 -1.14
CA ILE A 179 15.18 -9.45 -0.39
C ILE A 179 15.40 -10.07 1.00
N ASP A 180 16.22 -11.12 1.09
CA ASP A 180 16.57 -11.75 2.36
C ASP A 180 17.31 -10.77 3.28
N SER A 181 18.24 -9.97 2.73
CA SER A 181 18.98 -8.96 3.49
C SER A 181 18.06 -7.87 4.09
N ILE A 182 17.16 -7.30 3.29
CA ILE A 182 16.31 -6.18 3.74
C ILE A 182 15.19 -6.65 4.67
N THR A 183 14.78 -7.92 4.59
CA THR A 183 13.70 -8.47 5.42
C THR A 183 14.19 -9.16 6.69
N LYS A 184 15.49 -9.40 6.83
CA LYS A 184 16.09 -10.20 7.92
C LYS A 184 15.71 -9.73 9.31
N ASP A 185 15.73 -8.43 9.54
CA ASP A 185 15.49 -7.83 10.85
C ASP A 185 14.01 -7.51 11.11
N GLU A 186 13.13 -7.78 10.14
CA GLU A 186 11.70 -7.50 10.28
C GLU A 186 11.00 -8.64 11.02
N LYS A 187 10.25 -8.30 12.07
CA LYS A 187 9.53 -9.26 12.92
C LYS A 187 8.59 -10.17 12.14
N ASP A 188 7.98 -9.64 11.07
CA ASP A 188 7.00 -10.31 10.23
C ASP A 188 7.59 -10.62 8.83
N SER A 189 8.89 -10.99 8.76
CA SER A 189 9.68 -11.20 7.53
C SER A 189 8.96 -12.09 6.49
N GLU A 190 8.42 -13.24 6.90
CA GLU A 190 7.75 -14.17 5.97
C GLU A 190 6.44 -13.59 5.42
N LEU A 191 5.69 -12.84 6.23
CA LEU A 191 4.49 -12.15 5.75
C LEU A 191 4.86 -11.04 4.75
N LEU A 192 5.92 -10.30 5.03
CA LEU A 192 6.43 -9.26 4.15
C LEU A 192 6.91 -9.83 2.81
N LYS A 193 7.67 -10.94 2.84
CA LYS A 193 8.05 -11.66 1.60
C LYS A 193 6.82 -12.12 0.82
N GLY A 194 5.77 -12.58 1.49
CA GLY A 194 4.50 -12.91 0.85
C GLY A 194 3.84 -11.72 0.16
N LEU A 195 3.83 -10.54 0.79
CA LEU A 195 3.32 -9.30 0.17
C LEU A 195 4.14 -8.89 -1.04
N LEU A 196 5.48 -8.97 -0.95
CA LEU A 196 6.38 -8.63 -2.05
C LEU A 196 6.20 -9.58 -3.24
N LYS A 197 6.02 -10.90 -3.01
CA LYS A 197 5.67 -11.87 -4.06
C LYS A 197 4.34 -11.54 -4.75
N GLY A 198 3.34 -11.10 -3.98
CA GLY A 198 2.05 -10.69 -4.54
C GLY A 198 2.13 -9.46 -5.45
N LEU A 199 3.06 -8.54 -5.18
CA LEU A 199 3.28 -7.34 -5.97
C LEU A 199 4.21 -7.56 -7.17
N PHE A 200 5.29 -8.33 -6.99
CA PHE A 200 6.40 -8.41 -7.94
C PHE A 200 6.71 -9.87 -8.29
N PHE A 201 6.37 -10.29 -9.50
CA PHE A 201 6.64 -11.66 -9.93
C PHE A 201 8.15 -11.97 -10.05
N GLU A 202 9.03 -10.97 -10.23
CA GLU A 202 10.47 -11.20 -10.20
C GLU A 202 10.94 -11.60 -8.79
N VAL A 203 10.32 -11.04 -7.75
CA VAL A 203 10.55 -11.46 -6.37
C VAL A 203 9.97 -12.86 -6.12
N GLU A 204 8.77 -13.15 -6.65
CA GLU A 204 8.16 -14.47 -6.58
C GLU A 204 9.08 -15.53 -7.21
N ASN A 205 9.54 -15.31 -8.44
CA ASN A 205 10.47 -16.20 -9.14
C ASN A 205 11.79 -16.40 -8.37
N ALA A 206 12.35 -15.32 -7.82
CA ALA A 206 13.61 -15.39 -7.07
C ALA A 206 13.48 -16.18 -5.76
N LEU A 207 12.37 -16.05 -5.05
CA LEU A 207 12.15 -16.74 -3.78
C LEU A 207 11.67 -18.19 -3.96
N GLU A 208 10.98 -18.51 -5.06
CA GLU A 208 10.45 -19.85 -5.36
C GLU A 208 11.28 -20.65 -6.36
N GLN A 209 12.56 -20.25 -6.56
CA GLN A 209 13.54 -20.97 -7.39
C GLN A 209 13.07 -21.23 -8.84
N HIS A 210 12.55 -20.22 -9.51
CA HIS A 210 12.17 -20.24 -10.94
C HIS A 210 11.05 -21.24 -11.31
N GLN A 211 10.30 -21.78 -10.36
CA GLN A 211 9.27 -22.79 -10.65
C GLN A 211 8.02 -22.22 -11.32
N LEU A 212 7.85 -20.91 -11.25
CA LEU A 212 6.69 -20.23 -11.82
C LEU A 212 7.11 -19.54 -13.11
N GLY A 213 6.63 -20.03 -14.23
CA GLY A 213 6.74 -19.31 -15.50
C GLY A 213 6.12 -17.91 -15.41
N GLN A 214 6.28 -17.10 -16.47
CA GLN A 214 5.73 -15.75 -16.52
C GLN A 214 4.21 -15.78 -16.32
N LYS A 215 3.76 -15.40 -15.12
CA LYS A 215 2.34 -15.44 -14.69
C LYS A 215 1.46 -14.46 -15.48
N TYR A 216 2.06 -13.34 -15.90
CA TYR A 216 1.36 -12.30 -16.66
C TYR A 216 2.21 -11.83 -17.83
N SER A 217 1.56 -11.52 -18.97
CA SER A 217 2.25 -10.85 -20.07
C SER A 217 2.56 -9.39 -19.72
N VAL A 218 3.56 -8.80 -20.39
CA VAL A 218 3.88 -7.36 -20.25
C VAL A 218 2.63 -6.52 -20.49
N GLU A 219 1.92 -6.83 -21.58
CA GLU A 219 0.71 -6.09 -21.96
C GLU A 219 -0.41 -6.22 -20.93
N THR A 220 -0.61 -7.41 -20.36
CA THR A 220 -1.58 -7.59 -19.27
C THR A 220 -1.23 -6.72 -18.07
N CYS A 221 0.05 -6.66 -17.68
CA CYS A 221 0.49 -5.82 -16.57
C CYS A 221 0.31 -4.33 -16.87
N ARG A 222 0.51 -3.90 -18.10
CA ARG A 222 0.29 -2.53 -18.55
C ARG A 222 -1.19 -2.16 -18.51
N VAL A 223 -2.04 -2.95 -19.14
CA VAL A 223 -3.51 -2.73 -19.20
C VAL A 223 -4.12 -2.75 -17.81
N GLU A 224 -3.69 -3.66 -16.94
CA GLU A 224 -4.14 -3.76 -15.56
C GLU A 224 -3.50 -2.73 -14.63
N LYS A 225 -2.59 -1.90 -15.15
CA LYS A 225 -1.88 -0.86 -14.38
C LYS A 225 -1.12 -1.41 -13.17
N ARG A 226 -0.56 -2.64 -13.32
CA ARG A 226 0.15 -3.31 -12.23
C ARG A 226 1.43 -2.58 -11.86
N ILE A 227 1.76 -2.58 -10.57
CA ILE A 227 3.00 -1.94 -10.06
C ILE A 227 4.27 -2.54 -10.66
N THR A 228 4.23 -3.81 -11.05
CA THR A 228 5.36 -4.51 -11.68
C THR A 228 5.69 -3.99 -13.08
N HIS A 229 4.79 -3.22 -13.73
CA HIS A 229 5.05 -2.62 -15.03
C HIS A 229 5.82 -1.30 -14.90
N PRO A 230 6.96 -1.10 -15.63
CA PRO A 230 7.81 0.08 -15.48
C PRO A 230 7.11 1.43 -15.68
N GLU A 231 6.18 1.53 -16.63
CA GLU A 231 5.40 2.76 -16.89
C GLU A 231 4.47 3.10 -15.72
N CYS A 232 3.89 2.08 -15.08
CA CYS A 232 2.97 2.27 -13.97
C CYS A 232 3.69 2.51 -12.64
N PHE A 233 4.88 1.92 -12.48
CA PHE A 233 5.62 1.90 -11.21
C PHE A 233 5.75 3.29 -10.56
N LYS A 234 6.19 4.29 -11.33
CA LYS A 234 6.39 5.64 -10.80
C LYS A 234 5.12 6.26 -10.23
N LYS A 235 3.96 5.98 -10.82
CA LYS A 235 2.65 6.53 -10.41
C LYS A 235 2.30 6.14 -8.97
N TYR A 236 2.68 4.93 -8.54
CA TYR A 236 2.44 4.43 -7.19
C TYR A 236 3.21 5.18 -6.09
N PHE A 237 4.38 5.74 -6.43
CA PHE A 237 5.26 6.40 -5.46
C PHE A 237 5.15 7.93 -5.52
N MET A 238 4.98 8.49 -6.71
CA MET A 238 4.81 9.94 -6.89
C MET A 238 3.46 10.43 -6.38
N LEU A 239 2.47 9.53 -6.26
CA LEU A 239 1.10 9.80 -5.80
C LEU A 239 0.43 10.96 -6.58
N LYS A 240 0.80 11.11 -7.84
CA LYS A 240 0.27 12.09 -8.78
C LYS A 240 0.52 11.61 -10.21
N VAL A 241 -0.28 12.09 -11.13
CA VAL A 241 0.02 11.93 -12.56
C VAL A 241 1.17 12.88 -12.89
N PRO A 242 2.27 12.39 -13.51
CA PRO A 242 3.35 13.27 -13.98
C PRO A 242 2.81 14.37 -14.90
N SER A 243 3.40 15.57 -14.87
CA SER A 243 2.98 16.69 -15.74
C SER A 243 3.18 16.40 -17.23
N SER A 244 4.08 15.46 -17.55
CA SER A 244 4.33 14.96 -18.92
C SER A 244 3.39 13.82 -19.34
N ASP A 245 2.45 13.42 -18.50
CA ASP A 245 1.51 12.32 -18.76
C ASP A 245 0.07 12.85 -18.70
N ILE A 246 -0.85 12.14 -19.38
CA ILE A 246 -2.27 12.46 -19.40
C ILE A 246 -2.96 11.48 -18.48
N SER A 247 -3.82 11.99 -17.58
CA SER A 247 -4.56 11.12 -16.68
C SER A 247 -5.59 10.29 -17.45
N ASP A 248 -5.71 9.03 -17.08
CA ASP A 248 -6.74 8.14 -17.65
C ASP A 248 -8.16 8.69 -17.39
N GLU A 249 -8.37 9.37 -16.26
CA GLU A 249 -9.64 10.05 -15.95
C GLU A 249 -9.98 11.13 -16.99
N PHE A 250 -8.98 11.89 -17.45
CA PHE A 250 -9.17 12.87 -18.52
C PHE A 250 -9.48 12.20 -19.86
N VAL A 251 -8.80 11.08 -20.17
CA VAL A 251 -9.05 10.32 -21.40
C VAL A 251 -10.46 9.74 -21.39
N GLU A 252 -10.87 9.09 -20.29
CA GLU A 252 -12.21 8.53 -20.14
C GLU A 252 -13.30 9.60 -20.24
N ALA A 253 -13.14 10.73 -19.53
CA ALA A 253 -14.08 11.84 -19.61
C ALA A 253 -14.18 12.43 -21.02
N THR A 254 -13.08 12.48 -21.75
CA THR A 254 -13.06 12.97 -23.15
C THR A 254 -13.77 11.98 -24.08
N LEU A 255 -13.56 10.67 -23.89
CA LEU A 255 -14.25 9.64 -24.68
C LEU A 255 -15.75 9.61 -24.40
N ASP A 256 -16.16 9.79 -23.14
CA ASP A 256 -17.58 9.85 -22.77
C ASP A 256 -18.27 11.09 -23.41
N LEU A 257 -17.61 12.23 -23.37
CA LEU A 257 -18.09 13.43 -24.08
C LEU A 257 -18.19 13.19 -25.58
N TRP A 258 -17.19 12.51 -26.16
CA TRP A 258 -17.18 12.14 -27.59
C TRP A 258 -18.37 11.26 -27.98
N HIS A 259 -18.72 10.27 -27.15
CA HIS A 259 -19.86 9.38 -27.42
C HIS A 259 -21.23 10.05 -27.30
N LEU A 260 -21.29 11.13 -26.50
CA LEU A 260 -22.54 11.91 -26.29
C LEU A 260 -22.75 13.01 -27.34
N MET A 261 -21.74 13.35 -28.16
CA MET A 261 -21.81 14.43 -29.12
C MET A 261 -22.34 14.00 -30.48
N GLU A 262 -23.15 14.88 -31.10
CA GLU A 262 -23.49 14.80 -32.52
C GLU A 262 -22.25 14.94 -33.42
N GLU A 263 -22.22 14.31 -34.58
CA GLU A 263 -21.05 14.24 -35.48
C GLU A 263 -20.47 15.60 -35.84
N THR A 264 -21.29 16.63 -36.00
CA THR A 264 -20.90 17.99 -36.33
C THR A 264 -20.07 18.72 -35.26
N ARG A 265 -20.09 18.24 -34.00
CA ARG A 265 -19.31 18.82 -32.89
C ARG A 265 -18.05 18.06 -32.55
N LYS A 266 -17.85 16.87 -33.14
CA LYS A 266 -16.71 16.02 -32.85
C LYS A 266 -15.39 16.64 -33.27
N GLU A 267 -15.36 17.36 -34.40
CA GLU A 267 -14.15 18.05 -34.90
C GLU A 267 -13.66 19.16 -33.96
N ASP A 268 -14.57 19.93 -33.36
CA ASP A 268 -14.24 20.97 -32.40
C ASP A 268 -13.63 20.43 -31.13
N VAL A 269 -14.16 19.31 -30.64
CA VAL A 269 -13.64 18.61 -29.43
C VAL A 269 -12.29 17.99 -29.69
N ILE A 270 -12.08 17.36 -30.86
CA ILE A 270 -10.76 16.84 -31.26
C ILE A 270 -9.73 17.97 -31.26
N SER A 271 -10.04 19.06 -31.93
CA SER A 271 -9.14 20.21 -32.08
C SER A 271 -8.76 20.77 -30.70
N LYS A 272 -9.74 20.93 -29.82
CA LYS A 272 -9.53 21.42 -28.45
C LYS A 272 -8.72 20.44 -27.61
N THR A 273 -9.03 19.15 -27.70
CA THR A 273 -8.30 18.10 -26.95
C THR A 273 -6.86 17.98 -27.43
N ILE A 274 -6.63 18.02 -28.75
CA ILE A 274 -5.28 18.02 -29.33
C ILE A 274 -4.49 19.24 -28.87
N PHE A 275 -5.11 20.42 -28.84
CA PHE A 275 -4.47 21.64 -28.34
C PHE A 275 -4.07 21.52 -26.86
N GLU A 276 -4.98 21.05 -25.99
CA GLU A 276 -4.69 20.82 -24.56
C GLU A 276 -3.59 19.75 -24.34
N LEU A 277 -3.54 18.71 -25.20
CA LEU A 277 -2.50 17.71 -25.19
C LEU A 277 -1.14 18.25 -25.62
N GLN A 278 -1.14 19.14 -26.64
CA GLN A 278 0.08 19.79 -27.09
C GLN A 278 0.65 20.76 -26.06
N GLU A 279 -0.20 21.53 -25.37
CA GLU A 279 0.26 22.39 -24.26
C GLU A 279 0.89 21.59 -23.12
N LYS A 280 0.34 20.42 -22.79
CA LYS A 280 0.91 19.55 -21.75
C LYS A 280 2.19 18.82 -22.18
N SER A 281 2.42 18.62 -23.47
CA SER A 281 3.64 17.96 -23.98
C SER A 281 4.80 18.92 -24.24
N ILE A 282 4.59 20.24 -24.17
CA ILE A 282 5.61 21.28 -24.40
C ILE A 282 6.26 21.76 -23.08
N LEU A 283 5.70 21.40 -21.92
CA LEU A 283 6.26 21.64 -20.59
C LEU A 283 6.99 20.41 -20.07
#